data_b5d20edb29fb1d9979739d28781ca68e
#
_entry.id   b5d20edb29fb1d9979739d28781ca68e
#
_cell.length_a   1.000
_cell.length_b   1.000
_cell.length_c   1.000
_cell.angle_alpha   90.00
_cell.angle_beta   90.00
_cell.angle_gamma   90.00
#
_symmetry.space_group_name_H-M   'P 1'
#
loop_
_entity.id
_entity.type
_entity.pdbx_description
1 polymer ?
#
loop_
_entity_poly.entity_id
_entity_poly.type
_entity_poly.pdbx_seq_one_letter_code
_entity_poly.pdbx_strand_id
1 'polypeptide(L)'
;FSSKSQQLQIAMELYQSQNYIQAINILEHLEESDKQLFYLSKCYENISLEKSMDLKVYFIENFKNSIFIDDVHSSLANIQFNSSEHSNCINNYLKISRELTQKERFQLAYSFFVLQEYDKSSLIFKKLMSEKSVYKPSSTYYFSHIQYKKSLYESALDGFESLASEEKFSAISPYYIVQILFKQEKFERLLDYISINLNDIIPTRKSEVYRIIAESYYQLKDYQNSAVYYQKYMQYDEINNSLELLQVGHLYFELSDYMNAIKFLEKIIVANDTISQKSNYFLAQSYIKVDKKKYALNAFKQCVKSDIDKKIYEESYYNLTKLAFEVNSKNDDVLKILSDFLQKFPNSIYYKEIEDLTLKFYFNSKNYSKIYENLLAKNNLSDLERKQLYKSALQLAVQSYNTKDFKKAIVFLEESKSSEDIIINYLSKYWLADSYYQINNFKQSISHFNEIKMLSYTGFEEFHEKTYYNLGYNYTKLRDFVNSEKEFKLFIAKSRDEKRKVDATLRLADAMFMQKKYSLASSYYSNFSSTSDFDVDYALYQNSICFSLLSDFEKQRESLQQIIQ
;
A
#
# COMPACT_ATOMS: atom_id res chain seq x y z
N PHE A 1 -6.27 98.58 18.59
CA PHE A 1 -5.23 97.56 18.55
C PHE A 1 -5.26 96.79 19.86
N SER A 2 -5.85 95.62 19.89
CA SER A 2 -5.74 94.67 21.01
C SER A 2 -4.30 94.22 21.15
N SER A 3 -3.79 94.11 22.40
CA SER A 3 -2.42 93.61 22.62
C SER A 3 -2.27 92.21 22.03
N LYS A 4 -1.04 91.82 21.58
CA LYS A 4 -0.73 90.48 21.06
C LYS A 4 -1.26 89.35 22.00
N SER A 5 -1.16 89.56 23.33
CA SER A 5 -1.72 88.65 24.35
C SER A 5 -3.24 88.52 24.28
N GLN A 6 -3.94 89.68 24.00
CA GLN A 6 -5.40 89.66 23.85
C GLN A 6 -5.83 88.91 22.56
N GLN A 7 -5.08 89.06 21.45
CA GLN A 7 -5.36 88.37 20.20
C GLN A 7 -5.16 86.82 20.34
N LEU A 8 -4.12 86.38 21.05
CA LEU A 8 -3.91 84.96 21.35
C LEU A 8 -5.07 84.39 22.22
N GLN A 9 -5.52 85.22 23.21
CA GLN A 9 -6.63 84.78 24.06
C GLN A 9 -7.94 84.67 23.23
N ILE A 10 -8.24 85.62 22.34
CA ILE A 10 -9.38 85.50 21.42
C ILE A 10 -9.28 84.27 20.52
N ALA A 11 -8.09 83.98 19.98
CA ALA A 11 -7.89 82.78 19.13
C ALA A 11 -8.10 81.52 19.92
N MET A 12 -7.75 81.42 21.19
CA MET A 12 -8.01 80.30 22.06
C MET A 12 -9.50 80.14 22.36
N GLU A 13 -10.24 81.21 22.57
CA GLU A 13 -11.69 81.17 22.77
C GLU A 13 -12.42 80.69 21.48
N LEU A 14 -11.95 81.18 20.31
CA LEU A 14 -12.43 80.72 19.00
C LEU A 14 -12.15 79.23 18.78
N TYR A 15 -11.01 78.69 19.18
CA TYR A 15 -10.68 77.30 19.15
C TYR A 15 -11.64 76.51 20.05
N GLN A 16 -11.90 76.96 21.29
CA GLN A 16 -12.82 76.28 22.23
C GLN A 16 -14.26 76.29 21.73
N SER A 17 -14.68 77.34 20.99
CA SER A 17 -15.97 77.42 20.34
C SER A 17 -16.03 76.75 18.95
N GLN A 18 -15.00 75.99 18.58
CA GLN A 18 -14.86 75.27 17.32
C GLN A 18 -14.82 76.15 16.05
N ASN A 19 -14.55 77.43 16.22
CA ASN A 19 -14.41 78.36 15.12
C ASN A 19 -12.98 78.38 14.55
N TYR A 20 -12.56 77.19 14.02
CA TYR A 20 -11.16 76.92 13.66
C TYR A 20 -10.62 77.85 12.60
N ILE A 21 -11.40 78.20 11.57
CA ILE A 21 -10.95 79.09 10.47
C ILE A 21 -10.63 80.50 10.99
N GLN A 22 -11.49 81.04 11.86
CA GLN A 22 -11.21 82.38 12.43
C GLN A 22 -10.05 82.34 13.41
N ALA A 23 -9.91 81.27 14.18
CA ALA A 23 -8.75 81.10 15.04
C ALA A 23 -7.44 81.04 14.26
N ILE A 24 -7.42 80.28 13.14
CA ILE A 24 -6.28 80.16 12.23
C ILE A 24 -5.87 81.53 11.70
N ASN A 25 -6.81 82.33 11.17
CA ASN A 25 -6.57 83.63 10.62
C ASN A 25 -5.91 84.57 11.65
N ILE A 26 -6.21 84.49 12.92
CA ILE A 26 -5.55 85.29 13.97
C ILE A 26 -4.19 84.66 14.29
N LEU A 27 -4.10 83.37 14.46
CA LEU A 27 -2.86 82.71 14.90
C LEU A 27 -1.72 82.81 13.87
N GLU A 28 -2.04 82.77 12.58
CA GLU A 28 -1.06 82.88 11.50
C GLU A 28 -0.38 84.29 11.44
N HIS A 29 -1.03 85.31 11.99
CA HIS A 29 -0.51 86.65 12.02
C HIS A 29 0.15 87.01 13.35
N LEU A 30 0.21 86.10 14.32
CA LEU A 30 0.90 86.33 15.58
C LEU A 30 2.36 85.94 15.49
N GLU A 31 3.17 86.55 16.38
CA GLU A 31 4.58 86.11 16.55
C GLU A 31 4.64 84.68 17.02
N GLU A 32 5.63 83.99 16.47
CA GLU A 32 5.83 82.57 16.76
C GLU A 32 6.17 82.39 18.25
N SER A 33 5.40 81.53 18.88
CA SER A 33 5.58 81.02 20.23
C SER A 33 5.06 79.59 20.36
N ASP A 34 5.54 78.91 21.36
CA ASP A 34 5.06 77.52 21.62
C ASP A 34 3.54 77.44 21.77
N LYS A 35 2.97 78.41 22.50
CA LYS A 35 1.50 78.44 22.72
C LYS A 35 0.73 78.74 21.43
N GLN A 36 1.22 79.66 20.62
CA GLN A 36 0.62 80.02 19.34
C GLN A 36 0.64 78.83 18.36
N LEU A 37 1.81 78.25 18.16
CA LEU A 37 1.95 77.08 17.28
C LEU A 37 1.13 75.84 17.77
N PHE A 38 1.08 75.64 19.08
CA PHE A 38 0.26 74.60 19.65
C PHE A 38 -1.21 74.74 19.23
N TYR A 39 -1.82 75.89 19.48
CA TYR A 39 -3.21 76.13 19.10
C TYR A 39 -3.43 76.19 17.59
N LEU A 40 -2.49 76.71 16.83
CA LEU A 40 -2.55 76.70 15.37
C LEU A 40 -2.55 75.29 14.82
N SER A 41 -1.67 74.38 15.30
CA SER A 41 -1.62 73.01 14.91
C SER A 41 -2.89 72.25 15.28
N LYS A 42 -3.49 72.58 16.45
CA LYS A 42 -4.79 72.00 16.91
C LYS A 42 -5.97 72.46 16.05
N CYS A 43 -5.99 73.70 15.60
CA CYS A 43 -7.04 74.17 14.68
C CYS A 43 -6.95 73.46 13.33
N TYR A 44 -5.73 73.25 12.81
CA TYR A 44 -5.53 72.52 11.55
C TYR A 44 -5.89 71.04 11.63
N GLU A 45 -5.93 70.39 12.80
CA GLU A 45 -6.42 69.02 12.94
C GLU A 45 -7.82 68.84 12.34
N ASN A 46 -8.65 69.86 12.34
CA ASN A 46 -10.03 69.83 11.86
C ASN A 46 -10.19 70.34 10.41
N ILE A 47 -9.12 70.90 9.80
CA ILE A 47 -9.19 71.52 8.47
C ILE A 47 -8.23 70.88 7.48
N SER A 48 -6.99 70.65 7.87
CA SER A 48 -5.94 70.01 7.07
C SER A 48 -5.00 69.22 7.96
N LEU A 49 -5.15 67.92 7.95
CA LEU A 49 -4.27 67.02 8.73
C LEU A 49 -2.81 67.14 8.32
N GLU A 50 -2.51 67.33 7.04
CA GLU A 50 -1.16 67.52 6.51
C GLU A 50 -0.49 68.74 7.14
N LYS A 51 -1.13 69.90 7.07
CA LYS A 51 -0.61 71.14 7.71
C LYS A 51 -0.49 70.98 9.22
N SER A 52 -1.43 70.30 9.85
CA SER A 52 -1.36 70.04 11.28
C SER A 52 -0.13 69.18 11.63
N MET A 53 0.15 68.15 10.84
CA MET A 53 1.33 67.29 11.04
C MET A 53 2.62 68.06 10.85
N ASP A 54 2.74 68.87 9.79
CA ASP A 54 3.91 69.69 9.53
C ASP A 54 4.19 70.66 10.68
N LEU A 55 3.17 71.37 11.16
CA LEU A 55 3.28 72.28 12.29
C LEU A 55 3.69 71.59 13.58
N LYS A 56 3.19 70.36 13.82
CA LYS A 56 3.57 69.56 14.98
C LYS A 56 5.01 69.05 14.91
N VAL A 57 5.45 68.65 13.72
CA VAL A 57 6.82 68.25 13.51
C VAL A 57 7.75 69.47 13.74
N TYR A 58 7.41 70.62 13.14
CA TYR A 58 8.13 71.86 13.36
C TYR A 58 8.16 72.30 14.84
N PHE A 59 7.04 72.15 15.56
CA PHE A 59 6.93 72.37 17.01
C PHE A 59 7.92 71.53 17.80
N ILE A 60 7.94 70.23 17.53
CA ILE A 60 8.80 69.25 18.24
C ILE A 60 10.28 69.55 18.02
N GLU A 61 10.67 70.08 16.85
CA GLU A 61 12.05 70.43 16.55
C GLU A 61 12.51 71.69 17.26
N ASN A 62 11.63 72.70 17.35
CA ASN A 62 11.99 74.02 17.80
C ASN A 62 11.61 74.30 19.26
N PHE A 63 10.63 73.67 19.85
CA PHE A 63 10.08 73.90 21.20
C PHE A 63 10.19 72.69 22.13
N LYS A 64 11.36 72.09 22.20
CA LYS A 64 11.59 70.83 22.95
C LYS A 64 11.27 70.88 24.44
N ASN A 65 11.39 72.10 25.04
CA ASN A 65 11.15 72.32 26.47
C ASN A 65 9.78 72.92 26.78
N SER A 66 8.88 72.97 25.78
CA SER A 66 7.54 73.50 25.96
C SER A 66 6.72 72.65 26.86
N ILE A 67 5.85 73.26 27.68
CA ILE A 67 4.85 72.56 28.50
C ILE A 67 3.83 71.77 27.65
N PHE A 68 3.71 72.11 26.36
CA PHE A 68 2.79 71.43 25.39
C PHE A 68 3.44 70.29 24.66
N ILE A 69 4.70 69.98 24.86
CA ILE A 69 5.47 69.00 24.08
C ILE A 69 4.82 67.60 24.13
N ASP A 70 4.41 67.16 25.30
CA ASP A 70 3.75 65.87 25.47
C ASP A 70 2.40 65.77 24.75
N ASP A 71 1.61 66.88 24.76
CA ASP A 71 0.33 66.95 24.06
C ASP A 71 0.49 67.02 22.55
N VAL A 72 1.57 67.66 22.06
CA VAL A 72 1.91 67.67 20.62
C VAL A 72 2.32 66.25 20.16
N HIS A 73 3.19 65.56 20.91
CA HIS A 73 3.53 64.18 20.61
C HIS A 73 2.32 63.26 20.63
N SER A 74 1.43 63.39 21.62
CA SER A 74 0.21 62.60 21.75
C SER A 74 -0.74 62.82 20.54
N SER A 75 -0.93 64.11 20.17
CA SER A 75 -1.79 64.46 19.04
C SER A 75 -1.22 63.95 17.71
N LEU A 76 0.10 64.13 17.50
CA LEU A 76 0.75 63.64 16.30
C LEU A 76 0.69 62.09 16.22
N ALA A 77 0.95 61.38 17.30
CA ALA A 77 0.83 59.92 17.38
C ALA A 77 -0.58 59.45 17.08
N ASN A 78 -1.63 60.16 17.60
CA ASN A 78 -3.03 59.81 17.31
C ASN A 78 -3.38 60.01 15.82
N ILE A 79 -2.86 61.05 15.16
CA ILE A 79 -3.04 61.22 13.71
C ILE A 79 -2.35 60.07 12.95
N GLN A 80 -1.11 59.76 13.28
CA GLN A 80 -0.32 58.69 12.67
C GLN A 80 -0.95 57.31 12.90
N PHE A 81 -1.53 57.09 14.06
CA PHE A 81 -2.30 55.87 14.32
C PHE A 81 -3.49 55.71 13.33
N ASN A 82 -4.26 56.80 13.15
CA ASN A 82 -5.41 56.79 12.25
C ASN A 82 -5.00 56.67 10.76
N SER A 83 -3.81 57.14 10.42
CA SER A 83 -3.20 57.03 9.09
C SER A 83 -2.43 55.70 8.90
N SER A 84 -2.50 54.77 9.87
CA SER A 84 -1.79 53.49 9.85
C SER A 84 -0.25 53.59 9.81
N GLU A 85 0.30 54.72 10.21
CA GLU A 85 1.74 54.96 10.35
C GLU A 85 2.26 54.46 11.71
N HIS A 86 2.11 53.17 11.97
CA HIS A 86 2.33 52.57 13.30
C HIS A 86 3.75 52.79 13.85
N SER A 87 4.79 52.78 13.02
CA SER A 87 6.16 53.02 13.45
C SER A 87 6.34 54.46 14.01
N ASN A 88 5.82 55.46 13.30
CA ASN A 88 5.88 56.85 13.71
C ASN A 88 5.04 57.11 14.95
N CYS A 89 3.85 56.48 15.01
CA CYS A 89 2.97 56.53 16.18
C CYS A 89 3.69 56.01 17.44
N ILE A 90 4.38 54.88 17.40
CA ILE A 90 5.16 54.32 18.51
C ILE A 90 6.23 55.31 18.93
N ASN A 91 7.01 55.85 17.98
CA ASN A 91 8.11 56.77 18.26
C ASN A 91 7.62 58.01 19.00
N ASN A 92 6.45 58.53 18.65
CA ASN A 92 5.92 59.73 19.31
C ASN A 92 5.35 59.38 20.71
N TYR A 93 4.61 58.29 20.88
CA TYR A 93 4.13 57.87 22.21
C TYR A 93 5.26 57.57 23.19
N LEU A 94 6.38 57.03 22.75
CA LEU A 94 7.54 56.75 23.60
C LEU A 94 8.31 57.99 24.05
N LYS A 95 8.08 59.16 23.42
CA LYS A 95 8.70 60.44 23.80
C LYS A 95 7.90 61.22 24.83
N ILE A 96 6.68 60.82 25.14
CA ILE A 96 5.84 61.48 26.13
C ILE A 96 6.37 61.18 27.53
N SER A 97 6.58 62.24 28.31
CA SER A 97 7.14 62.13 29.66
C SER A 97 6.10 61.85 30.74
N ARG A 98 4.87 62.31 30.55
CA ARG A 98 3.75 62.05 31.43
C ARG A 98 3.24 60.60 31.31
N GLU A 99 2.47 60.13 32.24
CA GLU A 99 1.79 58.87 32.10
C GLU A 99 0.80 58.90 30.93
N LEU A 100 0.86 57.83 30.08
CA LEU A 100 -0.05 57.70 28.95
C LEU A 100 -1.45 57.38 29.43
N THR A 101 -2.45 58.01 28.82
CA THR A 101 -3.87 57.71 29.02
C THR A 101 -4.20 56.28 28.54
N GLN A 102 -5.33 55.76 28.96
CA GLN A 102 -5.78 54.42 28.51
C GLN A 102 -5.90 54.33 26.98
N LYS A 103 -6.37 55.41 26.31
CA LYS A 103 -6.47 55.48 24.85
C LYS A 103 -5.06 55.40 24.21
N GLU A 104 -4.12 56.22 24.69
CA GLU A 104 -2.76 56.25 24.16
C GLU A 104 -2.04 54.92 24.36
N ARG A 105 -2.19 54.29 25.53
CA ARG A 105 -1.64 52.96 25.79
C ARG A 105 -2.26 51.89 24.87
N PHE A 106 -3.57 51.98 24.62
CA PHE A 106 -4.21 51.07 23.69
C PHE A 106 -3.68 51.23 22.26
N GLN A 107 -3.59 52.46 21.77
CA GLN A 107 -3.07 52.76 20.43
C GLN A 107 -1.59 52.34 20.28
N LEU A 108 -0.78 52.59 21.30
CA LEU A 108 0.60 52.14 21.36
C LEU A 108 0.72 50.61 21.33
N ALA A 109 -0.09 49.89 22.15
CA ALA A 109 -0.10 48.45 22.18
C ALA A 109 -0.58 47.85 20.85
N TYR A 110 -1.59 48.46 20.24
CA TYR A 110 -2.11 48.03 18.92
C TYR A 110 -1.06 48.24 17.81
N SER A 111 -0.34 49.40 17.86
CA SER A 111 0.74 49.68 16.90
C SER A 111 1.87 48.65 17.01
N PHE A 112 2.27 48.26 18.22
CA PHE A 112 3.21 47.17 18.45
C PHE A 112 2.66 45.83 17.92
N PHE A 113 1.34 45.55 18.11
CA PHE A 113 0.71 44.36 17.60
C PHE A 113 0.79 44.25 16.06
N VAL A 114 0.48 45.34 15.36
CA VAL A 114 0.54 45.41 13.89
C VAL A 114 1.95 45.18 13.37
N LEU A 115 2.95 45.75 14.06
CA LEU A 115 4.36 45.54 13.72
C LEU A 115 4.93 44.22 14.24
N GLN A 116 4.09 43.33 14.78
CA GLN A 116 4.44 42.00 15.33
C GLN A 116 5.44 42.05 16.52
N GLU A 117 5.57 43.19 17.17
CA GLU A 117 6.33 43.32 18.42
C GLU A 117 5.51 42.82 19.61
N TYR A 118 5.17 41.53 19.57
CA TYR A 118 4.20 40.88 20.45
C TYR A 118 4.54 40.97 21.94
N ASP A 119 5.82 40.98 22.32
CA ASP A 119 6.22 41.06 23.72
C ASP A 119 5.86 42.42 24.33
N LYS A 120 6.18 43.48 23.64
CA LYS A 120 5.86 44.84 24.09
C LYS A 120 4.34 45.08 24.09
N SER A 121 3.68 44.65 23.02
CA SER A 121 2.23 44.74 22.87
C SER A 121 1.51 44.03 24.00
N SER A 122 1.86 42.76 24.28
CA SER A 122 1.18 41.93 25.28
C SER A 122 1.33 42.48 26.70
N LEU A 123 2.49 43.08 27.02
CA LEU A 123 2.73 43.70 28.31
C LEU A 123 1.75 44.86 28.57
N ILE A 124 1.53 45.71 27.58
CA ILE A 124 0.63 46.86 27.68
C ILE A 124 -0.82 46.41 27.72
N PHE A 125 -1.23 45.49 26.83
CA PHE A 125 -2.59 44.94 26.84
C PHE A 125 -2.93 44.25 28.14
N LYS A 126 -2.00 43.45 28.73
CA LYS A 126 -2.19 42.80 30.00
C LYS A 126 -2.48 43.82 31.12
N LYS A 127 -1.80 44.98 31.14
CA LYS A 127 -2.07 46.04 32.10
C LYS A 127 -3.46 46.65 31.87
N LEU A 128 -3.85 46.94 30.63
CA LEU A 128 -5.17 47.50 30.29
C LEU A 128 -6.33 46.51 30.61
N MET A 129 -6.10 45.22 30.54
CA MET A 129 -7.11 44.21 30.93
C MET A 129 -7.40 44.24 32.43
N SER A 130 -6.44 44.58 33.27
CA SER A 130 -6.61 44.62 34.74
C SER A 130 -7.31 45.91 35.18
N GLU A 131 -7.44 46.92 34.32
CA GLU A 131 -8.08 48.18 34.62
C GLU A 131 -9.57 48.19 34.24
N LYS A 132 -10.36 48.99 34.97
CA LYS A 132 -11.75 49.29 34.55
C LYS A 132 -11.72 50.28 33.41
N SER A 133 -11.89 49.83 32.17
CA SER A 133 -11.71 50.60 30.97
C SER A 133 -12.64 50.14 29.86
N VAL A 134 -13.02 51.10 29.00
CA VAL A 134 -13.75 50.79 27.73
C VAL A 134 -12.87 50.00 26.77
N TYR A 135 -11.55 50.02 26.95
CA TYR A 135 -10.59 49.28 26.13
C TYR A 135 -10.33 47.87 26.64
N LYS A 136 -10.88 47.46 27.80
CA LYS A 136 -10.67 46.12 28.37
C LYS A 136 -11.07 44.98 27.42
N PRO A 137 -12.26 44.95 26.81
CA PRO A 137 -12.59 43.85 25.89
C PRO A 137 -11.66 43.78 24.69
N SER A 138 -11.37 44.94 24.05
CA SER A 138 -10.45 44.97 22.90
C SER A 138 -9.01 44.57 23.29
N SER A 139 -8.55 45.01 24.47
CA SER A 139 -7.25 44.58 24.99
C SER A 139 -7.19 43.10 25.29
N THR A 140 -8.25 42.52 25.84
CA THR A 140 -8.38 41.08 26.06
C THR A 140 -8.32 40.31 24.72
N TYR A 141 -9.02 40.81 23.70
CA TYR A 141 -8.97 40.18 22.37
C TYR A 141 -7.56 40.16 21.78
N TYR A 142 -6.88 41.30 21.70
CA TYR A 142 -5.53 41.36 21.13
C TYR A 142 -4.50 40.63 21.97
N PHE A 143 -4.61 40.66 23.29
CA PHE A 143 -3.78 39.85 24.17
C PHE A 143 -3.97 38.37 23.89
N SER A 144 -5.21 37.86 23.89
CA SER A 144 -5.52 36.46 23.63
C SER A 144 -5.06 36.01 22.24
N HIS A 145 -5.20 36.90 21.23
CA HIS A 145 -4.68 36.66 19.89
C HIS A 145 -3.16 36.53 19.87
N ILE A 146 -2.44 37.37 20.64
CA ILE A 146 -0.98 37.26 20.79
C ILE A 146 -0.63 35.92 21.48
N GLN A 147 -1.34 35.55 22.56
CA GLN A 147 -1.10 34.28 23.24
C GLN A 147 -1.34 33.10 22.30
N TYR A 148 -2.40 33.12 21.50
CA TYR A 148 -2.65 32.13 20.45
C TYR A 148 -1.50 32.02 19.44
N LYS A 149 -1.00 33.17 18.93
CA LYS A 149 0.16 33.20 18.00
C LYS A 149 1.43 32.65 18.62
N LYS A 150 1.61 32.81 19.92
CA LYS A 150 2.73 32.25 20.70
C LYS A 150 2.51 30.82 21.17
N SER A 151 1.42 30.18 20.75
CA SER A 151 1.02 28.82 21.17
C SER A 151 0.81 28.68 22.69
N LEU A 152 0.55 29.78 23.38
CA LEU A 152 0.18 29.80 24.80
C LEU A 152 -1.33 29.62 24.95
N TYR A 153 -1.79 28.42 24.56
CA TYR A 153 -3.20 28.12 24.30
C TYR A 153 -4.11 28.28 25.52
N GLU A 154 -3.69 27.89 26.72
CA GLU A 154 -4.52 28.06 27.93
C GLU A 154 -4.84 29.53 28.18
N SER A 155 -3.81 30.41 28.19
CA SER A 155 -4.01 31.84 28.40
C SER A 155 -4.84 32.50 27.28
N ALA A 156 -4.72 32.00 26.05
CA ALA A 156 -5.54 32.48 24.94
C ALA A 156 -7.00 32.05 25.10
N LEU A 157 -7.23 30.80 25.54
CA LEU A 157 -8.56 30.22 25.75
C LEU A 157 -9.33 31.01 26.81
N ASP A 158 -8.72 31.21 28.01
CA ASP A 158 -9.32 31.98 29.10
C ASP A 158 -9.80 33.36 28.62
N GLY A 159 -8.98 34.02 27.80
CA GLY A 159 -9.33 35.35 27.28
C GLY A 159 -10.47 35.31 26.27
N PHE A 160 -10.47 34.36 25.33
CA PHE A 160 -11.55 34.25 24.34
C PHE A 160 -12.85 33.76 24.98
N GLU A 161 -12.82 32.87 25.98
CA GLU A 161 -14.00 32.45 26.74
C GLU A 161 -14.61 33.63 27.50
N SER A 162 -13.79 34.53 28.10
CA SER A 162 -14.29 35.74 28.75
C SER A 162 -14.95 36.73 27.81
N LEU A 163 -14.64 36.68 26.51
CA LEU A 163 -15.18 37.56 25.48
C LEU A 163 -16.41 36.98 24.78
N ALA A 164 -16.75 35.73 25.03
CA ALA A 164 -17.88 35.08 24.32
C ALA A 164 -19.23 35.76 24.58
N SER A 165 -19.40 36.40 25.76
CA SER A 165 -20.60 37.17 26.11
C SER A 165 -20.55 38.66 25.70
N GLU A 166 -19.42 39.15 25.23
CA GLU A 166 -19.25 40.54 24.81
C GLU A 166 -19.77 40.75 23.38
N GLU A 167 -20.74 41.62 23.18
CA GLU A 167 -21.44 41.83 21.90
C GLU A 167 -20.52 41.99 20.69
N LYS A 168 -19.40 42.73 20.84
CA LYS A 168 -18.43 42.98 19.76
C LYS A 168 -17.57 41.76 19.40
N PHE A 169 -17.47 40.79 20.29
CA PHE A 169 -16.55 39.65 20.14
C PHE A 169 -17.26 38.30 20.17
N SER A 170 -18.57 38.27 20.50
CA SER A 170 -19.36 37.05 20.58
C SER A 170 -19.38 36.23 19.29
N ALA A 171 -19.29 36.90 18.13
CA ALA A 171 -19.28 36.22 16.83
C ALA A 171 -17.90 35.67 16.41
N ILE A 172 -16.80 36.20 16.97
CA ILE A 172 -15.44 35.79 16.56
C ILE A 172 -14.76 34.90 17.62
N SER A 173 -15.08 35.08 18.90
CA SER A 173 -14.46 34.30 19.98
C SER A 173 -14.69 32.80 19.85
N PRO A 174 -15.90 32.29 19.49
CA PRO A 174 -16.14 30.86 19.30
C PRO A 174 -15.23 30.23 18.26
N TYR A 175 -14.91 30.94 17.19
CA TYR A 175 -13.97 30.46 16.19
C TYR A 175 -12.58 30.18 16.77
N TYR A 176 -12.02 31.12 17.57
CA TYR A 176 -10.72 30.94 18.20
C TYR A 176 -10.73 29.86 19.29
N ILE A 177 -11.83 29.75 20.06
CA ILE A 177 -11.99 28.69 21.05
C ILE A 177 -11.91 27.33 20.38
N VAL A 178 -12.64 27.11 19.28
CA VAL A 178 -12.59 25.88 18.50
C VAL A 178 -11.19 25.59 17.96
N GLN A 179 -10.53 26.59 17.41
CA GLN A 179 -9.15 26.47 16.92
C GLN A 179 -8.17 26.05 18.03
N ILE A 180 -8.31 26.65 19.21
CA ILE A 180 -7.44 26.37 20.36
C ILE A 180 -7.68 24.95 20.87
N LEU A 181 -8.92 24.56 21.08
CA LEU A 181 -9.27 23.23 21.56
C LEU A 181 -8.79 22.14 20.61
N PHE A 182 -8.91 22.40 19.30
CA PHE A 182 -8.36 21.52 18.27
C PHE A 182 -6.82 21.40 18.34
N LYS A 183 -6.12 22.53 18.48
CA LYS A 183 -4.65 22.55 18.63
C LYS A 183 -4.15 21.88 19.91
N GLN A 184 -4.99 21.83 20.94
CA GLN A 184 -4.73 21.12 22.19
C GLN A 184 -5.18 19.65 22.14
N GLU A 185 -5.70 19.18 21.02
CA GLU A 185 -6.25 17.82 20.85
C GLU A 185 -7.38 17.49 21.87
N LYS A 186 -8.06 18.53 22.38
CA LYS A 186 -9.21 18.40 23.32
C LYS A 186 -10.51 18.21 22.53
N PHE A 187 -10.58 17.12 21.75
CA PHE A 187 -11.63 16.91 20.76
C PHE A 187 -13.03 16.80 21.40
N GLU A 188 -13.19 16.07 22.50
CA GLU A 188 -14.49 15.95 23.18
C GLU A 188 -15.00 17.31 23.65
N ARG A 189 -14.13 18.11 24.34
CA ARG A 189 -14.51 19.46 24.80
C ARG A 189 -14.84 20.38 23.63
N LEU A 190 -14.15 20.24 22.50
CA LEU A 190 -14.45 20.98 21.27
C LEU A 190 -15.85 20.65 20.77
N LEU A 191 -16.18 19.36 20.69
CA LEU A 191 -17.48 18.91 20.16
C LEU A 191 -18.61 19.30 21.10
N ASP A 192 -18.43 19.21 22.41
CA ASP A 192 -19.39 19.69 23.40
C ASP A 192 -19.62 21.20 23.25
N TYR A 193 -18.54 21.98 23.16
CA TYR A 193 -18.62 23.44 22.98
C TYR A 193 -19.37 23.82 21.70
N ILE A 194 -19.04 23.18 20.56
CA ILE A 194 -19.63 23.52 19.26
C ILE A 194 -21.08 23.03 19.13
N SER A 195 -21.49 22.01 19.87
CA SER A 195 -22.87 21.54 19.87
C SER A 195 -23.85 22.65 20.27
N ILE A 196 -23.41 23.59 21.08
CA ILE A 196 -24.19 24.74 21.59
C ILE A 196 -23.93 25.99 20.72
N ASN A 197 -22.67 26.24 20.36
CA ASN A 197 -22.24 27.55 19.81
C ASN A 197 -22.03 27.56 18.29
N LEU A 198 -22.41 26.51 17.56
CA LEU A 198 -22.19 26.43 16.08
C LEU A 198 -22.86 27.58 15.32
N ASN A 199 -24.03 28.04 15.79
CA ASN A 199 -24.78 29.10 15.14
C ASN A 199 -24.14 30.49 15.34
N ASP A 200 -23.34 30.64 16.39
CA ASP A 200 -22.64 31.89 16.71
C ASP A 200 -21.38 32.11 15.86
N ILE A 201 -20.93 31.07 15.15
CA ILE A 201 -19.80 31.17 14.22
C ILE A 201 -20.18 32.03 13.01
N ILE A 202 -19.34 33.03 12.75
CA ILE A 202 -19.53 33.90 11.55
C ILE A 202 -19.52 33.08 10.26
N PRO A 203 -20.37 33.40 9.27
CA PRO A 203 -20.52 32.63 8.03
C PRO A 203 -19.20 32.39 7.29
N THR A 204 -18.30 33.39 7.27
CA THR A 204 -16.99 33.32 6.61
C THR A 204 -16.01 32.30 7.22
N ARG A 205 -16.30 31.82 8.43
CA ARG A 205 -15.45 30.84 9.15
C ARG A 205 -16.10 29.45 9.28
N LYS A 206 -17.36 29.29 8.84
CA LYS A 206 -18.09 28.02 8.95
C LYS A 206 -17.43 26.88 8.22
N SER A 207 -16.89 27.12 7.03
CA SER A 207 -16.17 26.11 6.25
C SER A 207 -15.04 25.49 7.07
N GLU A 208 -14.14 26.32 7.60
CA GLU A 208 -12.99 25.90 8.40
C GLU A 208 -13.43 25.19 9.70
N VAL A 209 -14.49 25.66 10.34
CA VAL A 209 -15.04 25.05 11.54
C VAL A 209 -15.62 23.67 11.22
N TYR A 210 -16.35 23.49 10.11
CA TYR A 210 -16.85 22.17 9.70
C TYR A 210 -15.71 21.18 9.46
N ARG A 211 -14.62 21.62 8.86
CA ARG A 211 -13.42 20.80 8.71
C ARG A 211 -12.85 20.37 10.06
N ILE A 212 -12.69 21.31 10.99
CA ILE A 212 -12.19 21.03 12.34
C ILE A 212 -13.08 20.03 13.09
N ILE A 213 -14.40 20.19 13.00
CA ILE A 213 -15.35 19.27 13.62
C ILE A 213 -15.22 17.88 12.99
N ALA A 214 -15.17 17.80 11.66
CA ALA A 214 -15.03 16.54 10.94
C ALA A 214 -13.75 15.80 11.36
N GLU A 215 -12.65 16.54 11.44
CA GLU A 215 -11.34 16.02 11.84
C GLU A 215 -11.33 15.59 13.33
N SER A 216 -12.02 16.34 14.21
CA SER A 216 -12.18 15.97 15.62
C SER A 216 -12.94 14.64 15.77
N TYR A 217 -14.05 14.46 15.06
CA TYR A 217 -14.77 13.18 15.03
C TYR A 217 -13.92 12.05 14.45
N TYR A 218 -13.13 12.34 13.42
CA TYR A 218 -12.22 11.35 12.83
C TYR A 218 -11.17 10.87 13.84
N GLN A 219 -10.56 11.79 14.62
CA GLN A 219 -9.58 11.43 15.67
C GLN A 219 -10.20 10.59 16.77
N LEU A 220 -11.46 10.85 17.10
CA LEU A 220 -12.26 10.05 18.06
C LEU A 220 -12.80 8.75 17.45
N LYS A 221 -12.51 8.46 16.16
CA LYS A 221 -13.01 7.29 15.40
C LYS A 221 -14.54 7.25 15.25
N ASP A 222 -15.21 8.37 15.46
CA ASP A 222 -16.63 8.52 15.12
C ASP A 222 -16.76 8.87 13.62
N TYR A 223 -16.56 7.86 12.80
CA TYR A 223 -16.52 8.01 11.35
C TYR A 223 -17.87 8.44 10.75
N GLN A 224 -18.98 8.10 11.40
CA GLN A 224 -20.31 8.49 10.98
C GLN A 224 -20.48 10.00 11.01
N ASN A 225 -20.26 10.61 12.18
CA ASN A 225 -20.37 12.05 12.36
C ASN A 225 -19.29 12.80 11.58
N SER A 226 -18.08 12.26 11.51
CA SER A 226 -17.00 12.81 10.70
C SER A 226 -17.43 12.96 9.23
N ALA A 227 -18.06 11.93 8.64
CA ALA A 227 -18.54 11.98 7.26
C ALA A 227 -19.60 13.08 7.03
N VAL A 228 -20.54 13.25 7.98
CA VAL A 228 -21.56 14.30 7.91
C VAL A 228 -20.91 15.69 7.84
N TYR A 229 -19.90 15.94 8.68
CA TYR A 229 -19.25 17.26 8.72
C TYR A 229 -18.28 17.48 7.57
N TYR A 230 -17.61 16.45 7.06
CA TYR A 230 -16.86 16.57 5.79
C TYR A 230 -17.78 16.88 4.61
N GLN A 231 -18.98 16.29 4.55
CA GLN A 231 -19.97 16.63 3.51
C GLN A 231 -20.42 18.10 3.61
N LYS A 232 -20.60 18.63 4.84
CA LYS A 232 -20.89 20.07 5.03
C LYS A 232 -19.71 20.94 4.59
N TYR A 233 -18.48 20.56 4.93
CA TYR A 233 -17.27 21.26 4.49
C TYR A 233 -17.18 21.32 2.97
N MET A 234 -17.40 20.20 2.29
CA MET A 234 -17.36 20.10 0.82
C MET A 234 -18.41 20.92 0.08
N GLN A 235 -19.41 21.48 0.76
CA GLN A 235 -20.35 22.44 0.16
C GLN A 235 -19.73 23.83 -0.02
N TYR A 236 -18.63 24.11 0.66
CA TYR A 236 -17.94 25.41 0.65
C TYR A 236 -16.59 25.35 -0.07
N ASP A 237 -15.84 24.27 0.12
CA ASP A 237 -14.48 24.13 -0.39
C ASP A 237 -14.25 22.72 -0.96
N GLU A 238 -13.39 22.63 -1.97
CA GLU A 238 -12.91 21.33 -2.47
C GLU A 238 -11.74 20.81 -1.62
N ILE A 239 -11.73 19.49 -1.37
CA ILE A 239 -10.61 18.83 -0.71
C ILE A 239 -9.52 18.58 -1.76
N ASN A 240 -8.40 19.28 -1.65
CA ASN A 240 -7.25 19.17 -2.54
C ASN A 240 -5.94 18.83 -1.81
N ASN A 241 -5.94 18.93 -0.49
CA ASN A 241 -4.78 18.57 0.33
C ASN A 241 -4.67 17.04 0.44
N SER A 242 -3.49 16.49 0.17
CA SER A 242 -3.25 15.04 0.16
C SER A 242 -3.53 14.39 1.53
N LEU A 243 -3.24 15.06 2.63
CA LEU A 243 -3.54 14.54 3.97
C LEU A 243 -5.05 14.47 4.21
N GLU A 244 -5.78 15.51 3.86
CA GLU A 244 -7.26 15.54 3.99
C GLU A 244 -7.91 14.48 3.07
N LEU A 245 -7.43 14.35 1.83
CA LEU A 245 -7.87 13.31 0.90
C LEU A 245 -7.65 11.90 1.47
N LEU A 246 -6.49 11.66 2.11
CA LEU A 246 -6.21 10.39 2.78
C LEU A 246 -7.16 10.16 3.96
N GLN A 247 -7.38 11.18 4.80
CA GLN A 247 -8.29 11.07 5.95
C GLN A 247 -9.72 10.76 5.50
N VAL A 248 -10.22 11.48 4.51
CA VAL A 248 -11.57 11.24 3.97
C VAL A 248 -11.67 9.90 3.25
N GLY A 249 -10.65 9.51 2.50
CA GLY A 249 -10.60 8.19 1.87
C GLY A 249 -10.58 7.05 2.89
N HIS A 250 -9.78 7.17 3.94
CA HIS A 250 -9.75 6.21 5.05
C HIS A 250 -11.07 6.19 5.83
N LEU A 251 -11.67 7.36 6.08
CA LEU A 251 -12.98 7.49 6.69
C LEU A 251 -14.05 6.65 5.96
N TYR A 252 -14.14 6.80 4.65
CA TYR A 252 -15.10 6.03 3.84
C TYR A 252 -14.75 4.54 3.78
N PHE A 253 -13.46 4.20 3.84
CA PHE A 253 -13.02 2.81 3.94
C PHE A 253 -13.52 2.17 5.24
N GLU A 254 -13.38 2.85 6.39
CA GLU A 254 -13.87 2.36 7.70
C GLU A 254 -15.40 2.25 7.74
N LEU A 255 -16.11 3.13 7.04
CA LEU A 255 -17.56 3.04 6.85
C LEU A 255 -17.99 1.96 5.84
N SER A 256 -17.05 1.21 5.27
CA SER A 256 -17.28 0.22 4.21
C SER A 256 -17.88 0.82 2.91
N ASP A 257 -17.81 2.13 2.73
CA ASP A 257 -18.17 2.81 1.48
C ASP A 257 -16.93 2.88 0.56
N TYR A 258 -16.57 1.72 0.02
CA TYR A 258 -15.34 1.57 -0.76
C TYR A 258 -15.35 2.37 -2.06
N MET A 259 -16.53 2.69 -2.61
CA MET A 259 -16.62 3.50 -3.82
C MET A 259 -16.23 4.96 -3.56
N ASN A 260 -16.72 5.55 -2.47
CA ASN A 260 -16.30 6.88 -2.06
C ASN A 260 -14.84 6.88 -1.57
N ALA A 261 -14.39 5.84 -0.85
CA ALA A 261 -12.98 5.71 -0.49
C ALA A 261 -12.07 5.78 -1.73
N ILE A 262 -12.37 5.01 -2.77
CA ILE A 262 -11.63 5.03 -4.05
C ILE A 262 -11.64 6.43 -4.66
N LYS A 263 -12.80 7.07 -4.75
CA LYS A 263 -12.97 8.41 -5.34
C LYS A 263 -12.04 9.46 -4.74
N PHE A 264 -11.79 9.42 -3.42
CA PHE A 264 -10.91 10.38 -2.75
C PHE A 264 -9.44 9.95 -2.82
N LEU A 265 -9.15 8.66 -2.63
CA LEU A 265 -7.78 8.16 -2.61
C LEU A 265 -7.10 8.23 -3.99
N GLU A 266 -7.85 8.07 -5.09
CA GLU A 266 -7.34 8.21 -6.47
C GLU A 266 -6.85 9.63 -6.81
N LYS A 267 -7.33 10.65 -6.10
CA LYS A 267 -6.91 12.03 -6.32
C LYS A 267 -5.52 12.33 -5.77
N ILE A 268 -4.98 11.46 -4.91
CA ILE A 268 -3.68 11.68 -4.28
C ILE A 268 -2.57 11.40 -5.29
N ILE A 269 -1.72 12.39 -5.53
CA ILE A 269 -0.57 12.26 -6.42
C ILE A 269 0.43 11.30 -5.77
N VAL A 270 0.88 10.31 -6.54
CA VAL A 270 1.86 9.33 -6.05
C VAL A 270 3.22 10.00 -5.86
N ALA A 271 3.69 10.02 -4.63
CA ALA A 271 5.00 10.49 -4.22
C ALA A 271 5.69 9.43 -3.34
N ASN A 272 6.97 9.61 -3.05
CA ASN A 272 7.67 8.73 -2.12
C ASN A 272 7.56 9.27 -0.69
N ASP A 273 6.35 9.23 -0.14
CA ASP A 273 6.05 9.68 1.21
C ASP A 273 5.04 8.75 1.91
N THR A 274 4.86 8.96 3.20
CA THR A 274 3.94 8.16 4.04
C THR A 274 2.48 8.30 3.60
N ILE A 275 2.07 9.47 3.12
CA ILE A 275 0.70 9.74 2.69
C ILE A 275 0.38 8.89 1.46
N SER A 276 1.24 8.92 0.46
CA SER A 276 1.11 8.11 -0.76
C SER A 276 1.15 6.62 -0.47
N GLN A 277 2.02 6.17 0.44
CA GLN A 277 2.09 4.76 0.83
C GLN A 277 0.77 4.30 1.47
N LYS A 278 0.25 5.03 2.47
CA LYS A 278 -1.02 4.72 3.13
C LYS A 278 -2.21 4.81 2.17
N SER A 279 -2.22 5.84 1.32
CA SER A 279 -3.27 6.01 0.32
C SER A 279 -3.36 4.82 -0.63
N ASN A 280 -2.24 4.41 -1.21
CA ASN A 280 -2.19 3.26 -2.11
C ASN A 280 -2.57 1.94 -1.42
N TYR A 281 -2.25 1.80 -0.11
CA TYR A 281 -2.68 0.65 0.68
C TYR A 281 -4.21 0.58 0.81
N PHE A 282 -4.84 1.66 1.29
CA PHE A 282 -6.29 1.70 1.46
C PHE A 282 -7.03 1.66 0.11
N LEU A 283 -6.46 2.27 -0.92
CA LEU A 283 -6.97 2.21 -2.29
C LEU A 283 -6.99 0.77 -2.81
N ALA A 284 -5.90 0.04 -2.64
CA ALA A 284 -5.79 -1.35 -3.03
C ALA A 284 -6.79 -2.24 -2.27
N GLN A 285 -6.89 -2.05 -0.96
CA GLN A 285 -7.86 -2.76 -0.12
C GLN A 285 -9.31 -2.47 -0.56
N SER A 286 -9.62 -1.19 -0.86
CA SER A 286 -10.94 -0.79 -1.37
C SER A 286 -11.25 -1.45 -2.72
N TYR A 287 -10.28 -1.53 -3.63
CA TYR A 287 -10.45 -2.21 -4.90
C TYR A 287 -10.68 -3.73 -4.74
N ILE A 288 -10.04 -4.38 -3.76
CA ILE A 288 -10.33 -5.78 -3.44
C ILE A 288 -11.79 -5.94 -3.01
N LYS A 289 -12.28 -5.06 -2.14
CA LYS A 289 -13.66 -5.13 -1.63
C LYS A 289 -14.74 -4.94 -2.70
N VAL A 290 -14.41 -4.24 -3.77
CA VAL A 290 -15.31 -4.06 -4.95
C VAL A 290 -14.95 -4.98 -6.13
N ASP A 291 -14.17 -6.04 -5.88
CA ASP A 291 -13.72 -7.06 -6.85
C ASP A 291 -12.99 -6.52 -8.09
N LYS A 292 -12.32 -5.38 -7.95
CA LYS A 292 -11.47 -4.78 -9.00
C LYS A 292 -10.00 -5.21 -8.87
N LYS A 293 -9.73 -6.53 -8.95
CA LYS A 293 -8.41 -7.13 -8.66
C LYS A 293 -7.25 -6.53 -9.45
N LYS A 294 -7.43 -6.16 -10.72
CA LYS A 294 -6.37 -5.55 -11.54
C LYS A 294 -5.97 -4.16 -11.05
N TYR A 295 -6.94 -3.36 -10.61
CA TYR A 295 -6.67 -2.03 -10.04
C TYR A 295 -6.01 -2.16 -8.67
N ALA A 296 -6.46 -3.10 -7.83
CA ALA A 296 -5.83 -3.43 -6.56
C ALA A 296 -4.35 -3.82 -6.74
N LEU A 297 -4.05 -4.66 -7.74
CA LEU A 297 -2.69 -5.07 -8.07
C LEU A 297 -1.80 -3.85 -8.39
N ASN A 298 -2.30 -2.90 -9.19
CA ASN A 298 -1.56 -1.70 -9.52
C ASN A 298 -1.34 -0.79 -8.30
N ALA A 299 -2.34 -0.62 -7.45
CA ALA A 299 -2.23 0.18 -6.24
C ALA A 299 -1.22 -0.44 -5.25
N PHE A 300 -1.23 -1.77 -5.04
CA PHE A 300 -0.19 -2.43 -4.24
C PHE A 300 1.20 -2.29 -4.86
N LYS A 301 1.34 -2.37 -6.19
CA LYS A 301 2.62 -2.11 -6.86
C LYS A 301 3.16 -0.70 -6.59
N GLN A 302 2.29 0.30 -6.49
CA GLN A 302 2.71 1.64 -6.10
C GLN A 302 3.07 1.70 -4.60
N CYS A 303 2.27 1.08 -3.74
CA CYS A 303 2.51 1.05 -2.31
C CYS A 303 3.89 0.48 -1.94
N VAL A 304 4.30 -0.61 -2.60
CA VAL A 304 5.59 -1.27 -2.34
C VAL A 304 6.81 -0.57 -2.95
N LYS A 305 6.64 0.59 -3.57
CA LYS A 305 7.77 1.44 -3.99
C LYS A 305 8.40 2.19 -2.81
N SER A 306 7.64 2.38 -1.73
CA SER A 306 8.07 3.04 -0.50
C SER A 306 8.06 2.06 0.65
N ASP A 307 9.12 2.07 1.46
CA ASP A 307 9.29 1.21 2.63
C ASP A 307 9.33 2.00 3.95
N ILE A 308 8.72 3.19 3.95
CA ILE A 308 8.72 4.11 5.10
C ILE A 308 7.96 3.47 6.28
N ASP A 309 6.72 3.04 6.06
CA ASP A 309 5.98 2.23 7.02
C ASP A 309 6.24 0.75 6.72
N LYS A 310 7.08 0.13 7.52
CA LYS A 310 7.52 -1.26 7.32
C LYS A 310 6.37 -2.27 7.39
N LYS A 311 5.39 -2.02 8.25
CA LYS A 311 4.22 -2.92 8.40
C LYS A 311 3.35 -2.86 7.14
N ILE A 312 2.99 -1.67 6.70
CA ILE A 312 2.22 -1.47 5.47
C ILE A 312 2.99 -2.01 4.26
N TYR A 313 4.32 -1.85 4.22
CA TYR A 313 5.18 -2.38 3.17
C TYR A 313 5.10 -3.90 3.07
N GLU A 314 5.28 -4.60 4.19
CA GLU A 314 5.21 -6.07 4.24
C GLU A 314 3.81 -6.58 3.88
N GLU A 315 2.76 -6.02 4.49
CA GLU A 315 1.36 -6.39 4.21
C GLU A 315 0.98 -6.14 2.75
N SER A 316 1.42 -5.00 2.19
CA SER A 316 1.18 -4.68 0.78
C SER A 316 1.92 -5.63 -0.16
N TYR A 317 3.15 -5.99 0.17
CA TYR A 317 3.92 -6.94 -0.62
C TYR A 317 3.29 -8.34 -0.59
N TYR A 318 2.81 -8.78 0.59
CA TYR A 318 2.07 -10.03 0.73
C TYR A 318 0.79 -10.05 -0.14
N ASN A 319 -0.04 -9.00 -0.02
CA ASN A 319 -1.26 -8.90 -0.82
C ASN A 319 -0.98 -8.79 -2.32
N LEU A 320 0.06 -8.03 -2.71
CA LEU A 320 0.55 -7.96 -4.09
C LEU A 320 0.88 -9.36 -4.62
N THR A 321 1.61 -10.13 -3.84
CA THR A 321 2.07 -11.48 -4.21
C THR A 321 0.89 -12.44 -4.42
N LYS A 322 -0.05 -12.47 -3.49
CA LYS A 322 -1.27 -13.29 -3.60
C LYS A 322 -2.09 -12.90 -4.83
N LEU A 323 -2.34 -11.62 -4.99
CA LEU A 323 -3.17 -11.09 -6.06
C LEU A 323 -2.53 -11.29 -7.42
N ALA A 324 -1.20 -11.14 -7.53
CA ALA A 324 -0.46 -11.43 -8.75
C ALA A 324 -0.57 -12.89 -9.15
N PHE A 325 -0.48 -13.81 -8.16
CA PHE A 325 -0.68 -15.23 -8.39
C PHE A 325 -2.10 -15.55 -8.85
N GLU A 326 -3.12 -14.94 -8.22
CA GLU A 326 -4.53 -15.16 -8.60
C GLU A 326 -4.85 -14.66 -10.02
N VAL A 327 -4.34 -13.49 -10.39
CA VAL A 327 -4.66 -12.84 -11.68
C VAL A 327 -3.87 -13.44 -12.84
N ASN A 328 -2.61 -13.84 -12.62
CA ASN A 328 -1.68 -14.23 -13.68
C ASN A 328 -0.76 -15.39 -13.27
N SER A 329 -1.30 -16.50 -12.78
CA SER A 329 -0.53 -17.64 -12.25
C SER A 329 0.46 -18.34 -13.22
N LYS A 330 0.61 -17.86 -14.45
CA LYS A 330 1.51 -18.42 -15.46
C LYS A 330 2.55 -17.42 -16.00
N ASN A 331 2.59 -16.19 -15.48
CA ASN A 331 3.50 -15.15 -15.97
C ASN A 331 4.78 -15.13 -15.10
N ASP A 332 5.94 -15.08 -15.74
CA ASP A 332 7.25 -15.01 -15.08
C ASP A 332 7.40 -13.80 -14.13
N ASP A 333 6.68 -12.71 -14.37
CA ASP A 333 6.62 -11.57 -13.46
C ASP A 333 6.10 -11.97 -12.06
N VAL A 334 5.17 -12.93 -12.01
CA VAL A 334 4.63 -13.45 -10.74
C VAL A 334 5.71 -14.19 -9.96
N LEU A 335 6.53 -14.99 -10.64
CA LEU A 335 7.65 -15.69 -10.01
C LEU A 335 8.65 -14.71 -9.38
N LYS A 336 8.92 -13.61 -10.08
CA LYS A 336 9.80 -12.56 -9.56
C LYS A 336 9.22 -11.95 -8.28
N ILE A 337 7.93 -11.60 -8.27
CA ILE A 337 7.25 -11.04 -7.08
C ILE A 337 7.29 -12.02 -5.90
N LEU A 338 7.04 -13.34 -6.16
CA LEU A 338 7.11 -14.40 -5.16
C LEU A 338 8.52 -14.51 -4.56
N SER A 339 9.55 -14.56 -5.41
CA SER A 339 10.94 -14.67 -4.96
C SER A 339 11.42 -13.43 -4.21
N ASP A 340 11.04 -12.24 -4.67
CA ASP A 340 11.35 -10.97 -4.02
C ASP A 340 10.74 -10.90 -2.61
N PHE A 341 9.51 -11.41 -2.42
CA PHE A 341 8.91 -11.49 -1.09
C PHE A 341 9.71 -12.39 -0.15
N LEU A 342 10.01 -13.61 -0.59
CA LEU A 342 10.75 -14.58 0.23
C LEU A 342 12.16 -14.07 0.61
N GLN A 343 12.80 -13.34 -0.30
CA GLN A 343 14.12 -12.75 -0.04
C GLN A 343 14.06 -11.58 0.94
N LYS A 344 13.05 -10.69 0.79
CA LYS A 344 12.92 -9.47 1.60
C LYS A 344 12.38 -9.73 3.00
N PHE A 345 11.53 -10.73 3.16
CA PHE A 345 10.81 -11.02 4.41
C PHE A 345 11.02 -12.45 4.91
N PRO A 346 12.27 -12.88 5.17
CA PRO A 346 12.54 -14.26 5.58
C PRO A 346 11.92 -14.66 6.93
N ASN A 347 11.58 -13.68 7.77
CA ASN A 347 10.98 -13.90 9.09
C ASN A 347 9.48 -13.51 9.14
N SER A 348 8.85 -13.28 7.99
CA SER A 348 7.43 -12.93 7.92
C SER A 348 6.53 -14.07 8.37
N ILE A 349 5.42 -13.72 9.02
CA ILE A 349 4.37 -14.70 9.34
C ILE A 349 3.72 -15.28 8.07
N TYR A 350 3.83 -14.58 6.94
CA TYR A 350 3.31 -14.99 5.63
C TYR A 350 4.30 -15.81 4.81
N TYR A 351 5.55 -15.98 5.30
CA TYR A 351 6.63 -16.65 4.54
C TYR A 351 6.21 -18.02 4.02
N LYS A 352 5.66 -18.86 4.91
CA LYS A 352 5.25 -20.23 4.56
C LYS A 352 4.16 -20.28 3.50
N GLU A 353 3.17 -19.37 3.61
CA GLU A 353 2.10 -19.30 2.60
C GLU A 353 2.64 -18.92 1.22
N ILE A 354 3.55 -17.94 1.16
CA ILE A 354 4.16 -17.51 -0.11
C ILE A 354 5.09 -18.60 -0.69
N GLU A 355 5.80 -19.33 0.16
CA GLU A 355 6.56 -20.50 -0.27
C GLU A 355 5.67 -21.56 -0.92
N ASP A 356 4.52 -21.87 -0.31
CA ASP A 356 3.54 -22.80 -0.86
C ASP A 356 2.93 -22.31 -2.18
N LEU A 357 2.69 -21.00 -2.32
CA LEU A 357 2.26 -20.39 -3.58
C LEU A 357 3.35 -20.51 -4.66
N THR A 358 4.62 -20.38 -4.29
CA THR A 358 5.75 -20.54 -5.21
C THR A 358 5.82 -21.97 -5.74
N LEU A 359 5.64 -22.96 -4.88
CA LEU A 359 5.56 -24.36 -5.31
C LEU A 359 4.36 -24.61 -6.24
N LYS A 360 3.19 -24.05 -5.91
CA LYS A 360 2.00 -24.12 -6.78
C LYS A 360 2.24 -23.47 -8.14
N PHE A 361 2.97 -22.33 -8.18
CA PHE A 361 3.35 -21.69 -9.44
C PHE A 361 4.20 -22.60 -10.31
N TYR A 362 5.25 -23.21 -9.75
CA TYR A 362 6.07 -24.16 -10.49
C TYR A 362 5.30 -25.37 -11.00
N PHE A 363 4.33 -25.90 -10.21
CA PHE A 363 3.45 -26.98 -10.67
C PHE A 363 2.59 -26.54 -11.85
N ASN A 364 1.98 -25.37 -11.78
CA ASN A 364 1.13 -24.83 -12.85
C ASN A 364 1.92 -24.56 -14.14
N SER A 365 3.16 -24.14 -14.03
CA SER A 365 4.08 -23.91 -15.15
C SER A 365 4.81 -25.17 -15.61
N LYS A 366 4.55 -26.33 -14.97
CA LYS A 366 5.25 -27.61 -15.20
C LYS A 366 6.76 -27.54 -15.04
N ASN A 367 7.26 -26.59 -14.25
CA ASN A 367 8.68 -26.45 -13.96
C ASN A 367 9.11 -27.37 -12.82
N TYR A 368 9.04 -28.66 -13.09
CA TYR A 368 9.33 -29.69 -12.09
C TYR A 368 10.79 -29.65 -11.57
N SER A 369 11.72 -29.16 -12.39
CA SER A 369 13.13 -29.00 -11.98
C SER A 369 13.25 -28.03 -10.80
N LYS A 370 12.59 -26.87 -10.90
CA LYS A 370 12.63 -25.88 -9.81
C LYS A 370 11.93 -26.35 -8.54
N ILE A 371 10.86 -27.11 -8.67
CA ILE A 371 10.18 -27.71 -7.50
C ILE A 371 11.13 -28.68 -6.80
N TYR A 372 11.72 -29.57 -7.59
CA TYR A 372 12.64 -30.61 -7.08
C TYR A 372 13.84 -29.98 -6.38
N GLU A 373 14.51 -29.02 -7.04
CA GLU A 373 15.67 -28.31 -6.48
C GLU A 373 15.31 -27.58 -5.16
N ASN A 374 14.20 -26.84 -5.13
CA ASN A 374 13.79 -26.08 -3.95
C ASN A 374 13.42 -26.99 -2.77
N LEU A 375 12.74 -28.10 -3.03
CA LEU A 375 12.36 -29.03 -1.98
C LEU A 375 13.54 -29.87 -1.49
N LEU A 376 14.46 -30.23 -2.39
CA LEU A 376 15.68 -30.98 -2.03
C LEU A 376 16.62 -30.17 -1.11
N ALA A 377 16.62 -28.84 -1.27
CA ALA A 377 17.45 -27.95 -0.45
C ALA A 377 16.94 -27.78 1.00
N LYS A 378 15.74 -28.25 1.32
CA LYS A 378 15.16 -28.15 2.66
C LYS A 378 15.62 -29.31 3.57
N ASN A 379 16.01 -28.96 4.80
CA ASN A 379 16.43 -29.98 5.78
C ASN A 379 15.27 -30.81 6.34
N ASN A 380 14.07 -30.22 6.43
CA ASN A 380 12.87 -30.88 6.94
C ASN A 380 11.69 -30.61 6.02
N LEU A 381 11.11 -31.65 5.47
CA LEU A 381 9.93 -31.60 4.60
C LEU A 381 8.70 -32.07 5.37
N SER A 382 7.60 -31.35 5.24
CA SER A 382 6.28 -31.83 5.63
C SER A 382 5.84 -32.99 4.70
N ASP A 383 4.83 -33.76 5.10
CA ASP A 383 4.32 -34.88 4.29
C ASP A 383 3.83 -34.42 2.92
N LEU A 384 3.20 -33.25 2.86
CA LEU A 384 2.75 -32.65 1.60
C LEU A 384 3.93 -32.27 0.71
N GLU A 385 4.96 -31.64 1.25
CA GLU A 385 6.18 -31.26 0.51
C GLU A 385 6.94 -32.49 0.03
N ARG A 386 7.02 -33.52 0.85
CA ARG A 386 7.63 -34.81 0.49
C ARG A 386 6.88 -35.47 -0.67
N LYS A 387 5.54 -35.47 -0.62
CA LYS A 387 4.73 -35.96 -1.74
C LYS A 387 4.98 -35.13 -3.02
N GLN A 388 5.12 -33.81 -2.90
CA GLN A 388 5.43 -32.93 -4.04
C GLN A 388 6.83 -33.18 -4.60
N LEU A 389 7.83 -33.41 -3.75
CA LEU A 389 9.19 -33.80 -4.15
C LEU A 389 9.16 -35.07 -5.02
N TYR A 390 8.55 -36.13 -4.51
CA TYR A 390 8.46 -37.38 -5.23
C TYR A 390 7.67 -37.28 -6.53
N LYS A 391 6.57 -36.50 -6.55
CA LYS A 391 5.80 -36.25 -7.76
C LYS A 391 6.62 -35.49 -8.81
N SER A 392 7.40 -34.48 -8.41
CA SER A 392 8.28 -33.75 -9.33
C SER A 392 9.41 -34.63 -9.84
N ALA A 393 10.01 -35.45 -8.97
CA ALA A 393 11.02 -36.44 -9.38
C ALA A 393 10.45 -37.42 -10.43
N LEU A 394 9.25 -37.96 -10.21
CA LEU A 394 8.59 -38.84 -11.20
C LEU A 394 8.38 -38.11 -12.54
N GLN A 395 7.94 -36.84 -12.54
CA GLN A 395 7.74 -36.09 -13.78
C GLN A 395 9.08 -35.82 -14.51
N LEU A 396 10.15 -35.50 -13.78
CA LEU A 396 11.51 -35.32 -14.33
C LEU A 396 12.05 -36.65 -14.90
N ALA A 397 11.75 -37.75 -14.24
CA ALA A 397 12.07 -39.08 -14.74
C ALA A 397 11.40 -39.37 -16.08
N VAL A 398 10.08 -39.11 -16.16
CA VAL A 398 9.32 -39.28 -17.42
C VAL A 398 9.86 -38.41 -18.54
N GLN A 399 10.23 -37.15 -18.24
CA GLN A 399 10.87 -36.26 -19.24
C GLN A 399 12.21 -36.84 -19.71
N SER A 400 13.06 -37.29 -18.80
CA SER A 400 14.36 -37.90 -19.10
C SER A 400 14.19 -39.22 -19.89
N TYR A 401 13.22 -40.03 -19.53
CA TYR A 401 12.88 -41.25 -20.25
C TYR A 401 12.48 -40.97 -21.71
N ASN A 402 11.59 -40.01 -21.92
CA ASN A 402 11.13 -39.60 -23.27
C ASN A 402 12.25 -39.06 -24.16
N THR A 403 13.28 -38.42 -23.53
CA THR A 403 14.50 -37.98 -24.25
C THR A 403 15.56 -39.09 -24.37
N LYS A 404 15.24 -40.32 -23.95
CA LYS A 404 16.13 -41.51 -23.94
C LYS A 404 17.35 -41.39 -23.02
N ASP A 405 17.35 -40.43 -22.07
CA ASP A 405 18.32 -40.36 -21.00
C ASP A 405 17.92 -41.25 -19.83
N PHE A 406 17.99 -42.57 -20.06
CA PHE A 406 17.55 -43.57 -19.10
C PHE A 406 18.37 -43.54 -17.79
N LYS A 407 19.64 -43.19 -17.85
CA LYS A 407 20.49 -43.07 -16.65
C LYS A 407 19.98 -41.96 -15.72
N LYS A 408 19.65 -40.80 -16.29
CA LYS A 408 19.08 -39.68 -15.53
C LYS A 408 17.68 -40.01 -15.03
N ALA A 409 16.87 -40.69 -15.84
CA ALA A 409 15.55 -41.16 -15.41
C ALA A 409 15.64 -42.06 -14.19
N ILE A 410 16.60 -43.01 -14.15
CA ILE A 410 16.83 -43.92 -13.02
C ILE A 410 17.09 -43.12 -11.72
N VAL A 411 17.92 -42.09 -11.76
CA VAL A 411 18.23 -41.27 -10.57
C VAL A 411 16.96 -40.70 -9.95
N PHE A 412 16.09 -40.10 -10.75
CA PHE A 412 14.84 -39.52 -10.27
C PHE A 412 13.81 -40.60 -9.83
N LEU A 413 13.82 -41.77 -10.46
CA LEU A 413 12.92 -42.86 -10.12
C LEU A 413 13.33 -43.57 -8.83
N GLU A 414 14.63 -43.66 -8.58
CA GLU A 414 15.16 -44.19 -7.31
C GLU A 414 14.68 -43.33 -6.12
N GLU A 415 14.63 -41.99 -6.30
CA GLU A 415 14.09 -41.05 -5.31
C GLU A 415 12.58 -41.24 -5.14
N SER A 416 11.82 -41.21 -6.24
CA SER A 416 10.36 -41.16 -6.20
C SER A 416 9.70 -42.51 -5.81
N LYS A 417 10.41 -43.64 -5.97
CA LYS A 417 9.89 -44.97 -5.55
C LYS A 417 9.66 -45.11 -4.04
N SER A 418 10.29 -44.21 -3.24
CA SER A 418 10.14 -44.17 -1.78
C SER A 418 8.85 -43.45 -1.33
N SER A 419 8.02 -42.98 -2.26
CA SER A 419 6.77 -42.30 -1.95
C SER A 419 5.77 -43.20 -1.24
N GLU A 420 5.10 -42.66 -0.20
CA GLU A 420 3.95 -43.31 0.45
C GLU A 420 2.68 -43.26 -0.41
N ASP A 421 2.67 -42.37 -1.42
CA ASP A 421 1.57 -42.32 -2.40
C ASP A 421 1.65 -43.53 -3.33
N ILE A 422 0.63 -44.35 -3.28
CA ILE A 422 0.55 -45.63 -4.03
C ILE A 422 0.75 -45.42 -5.53
N ILE A 423 0.21 -44.31 -6.09
CA ILE A 423 0.30 -44.02 -7.52
C ILE A 423 1.76 -43.70 -7.88
N ILE A 424 2.37 -42.78 -7.13
CA ILE A 424 3.75 -42.37 -7.38
C ILE A 424 4.71 -43.56 -7.20
N ASN A 425 4.54 -44.31 -6.12
CA ASN A 425 5.37 -45.50 -5.84
C ASN A 425 5.28 -46.55 -6.95
N TYR A 426 4.04 -46.93 -7.35
CA TYR A 426 3.82 -47.92 -8.39
C TYR A 426 4.40 -47.52 -9.74
N LEU A 427 4.09 -46.31 -10.21
CA LEU A 427 4.59 -45.81 -11.48
C LEU A 427 6.12 -45.63 -11.48
N SER A 428 6.69 -45.18 -10.36
CA SER A 428 8.14 -45.02 -10.24
C SER A 428 8.85 -46.35 -10.36
N LYS A 429 8.35 -47.41 -9.68
CA LYS A 429 8.93 -48.77 -9.79
C LYS A 429 8.79 -49.34 -11.19
N TYR A 430 7.65 -49.12 -11.84
CA TYR A 430 7.42 -49.61 -13.20
C TYR A 430 8.40 -49.00 -14.19
N TRP A 431 8.48 -47.66 -14.22
CA TRP A 431 9.40 -46.95 -15.13
C TRP A 431 10.88 -47.16 -14.77
N LEU A 432 11.18 -47.41 -13.49
CA LEU A 432 12.53 -47.78 -13.05
C LEU A 432 12.95 -49.13 -13.64
N ALA A 433 12.06 -50.15 -13.53
CA ALA A 433 12.31 -51.45 -14.10
C ALA A 433 12.52 -51.38 -15.62
N ASP A 434 11.66 -50.61 -16.32
CA ASP A 434 11.80 -50.44 -17.77
C ASP A 434 13.07 -49.64 -18.14
N SER A 435 13.42 -48.59 -17.38
CA SER A 435 14.67 -47.83 -17.60
C SER A 435 15.91 -48.71 -17.46
N TYR A 436 15.92 -49.63 -16.48
CA TYR A 436 17.00 -50.61 -16.36
C TYR A 436 17.05 -51.59 -17.55
N TYR A 437 15.91 -52.00 -18.10
CA TYR A 437 15.88 -52.76 -19.35
C TYR A 437 16.53 -52.02 -20.51
N GLN A 438 16.19 -50.72 -20.67
CA GLN A 438 16.70 -49.91 -21.77
C GLN A 438 18.23 -49.72 -21.74
N ILE A 439 18.85 -49.76 -20.55
CA ILE A 439 20.32 -49.72 -20.39
C ILE A 439 20.95 -51.11 -20.31
N ASN A 440 20.20 -52.15 -20.69
CA ASN A 440 20.64 -53.56 -20.69
C ASN A 440 21.00 -54.12 -19.29
N ASN A 441 20.55 -53.50 -18.21
CA ASN A 441 20.68 -54.05 -16.87
C ASN A 441 19.48 -54.95 -16.52
N PHE A 442 19.42 -56.08 -17.19
CA PHE A 442 18.27 -56.98 -17.11
C PHE A 442 18.03 -57.54 -15.70
N LYS A 443 19.10 -57.73 -14.90
CA LYS A 443 18.99 -58.26 -13.53
C LYS A 443 18.21 -57.28 -12.62
N GLN A 444 18.55 -55.98 -12.67
CA GLN A 444 17.86 -54.97 -11.90
C GLN A 444 16.42 -54.76 -12.43
N SER A 445 16.23 -54.77 -13.73
CA SER A 445 14.91 -54.72 -14.34
C SER A 445 13.99 -55.84 -13.84
N ILE A 446 14.49 -57.10 -13.83
CA ILE A 446 13.72 -58.26 -13.31
C ILE A 446 13.42 -58.09 -11.82
N SER A 447 14.36 -57.63 -11.01
CA SER A 447 14.14 -57.39 -9.60
C SER A 447 12.94 -56.45 -9.36
N HIS A 448 12.96 -55.28 -10.01
CA HIS A 448 11.90 -54.30 -9.85
C HIS A 448 10.55 -54.75 -10.44
N PHE A 449 10.53 -55.42 -11.59
CA PHE A 449 9.29 -55.99 -12.12
C PHE A 449 8.71 -57.06 -11.21
N ASN A 450 9.54 -57.89 -10.55
CA ASN A 450 9.08 -58.85 -9.57
C ASN A 450 8.51 -58.20 -8.31
N GLU A 451 9.06 -57.06 -7.86
CA GLU A 451 8.45 -56.27 -6.79
C GLU A 451 7.06 -55.79 -7.17
N ILE A 452 6.87 -55.31 -8.41
CA ILE A 452 5.57 -54.83 -8.92
C ILE A 452 4.53 -55.94 -8.92
N LYS A 453 4.90 -57.19 -9.27
CA LYS A 453 4.00 -58.36 -9.25
C LYS A 453 3.40 -58.62 -7.86
N MET A 454 4.09 -58.18 -6.78
CA MET A 454 3.64 -58.34 -5.39
C MET A 454 2.79 -57.17 -4.88
N LEU A 455 2.72 -56.07 -5.62
CA LEU A 455 1.92 -54.91 -5.23
C LEU A 455 0.45 -55.07 -5.60
N SER A 456 -0.42 -54.35 -4.86
CA SER A 456 -1.79 -54.15 -5.30
C SER A 456 -1.84 -53.39 -6.61
N TYR A 457 -2.61 -53.83 -7.57
CA TYR A 457 -2.69 -53.26 -8.91
C TYR A 457 -4.06 -52.65 -9.25
N THR A 458 -4.93 -52.50 -8.27
CA THR A 458 -6.24 -51.86 -8.50
C THR A 458 -6.05 -50.47 -9.06
N GLY A 459 -6.57 -50.25 -10.28
CA GLY A 459 -6.35 -49.02 -11.06
C GLY A 459 -5.07 -49.00 -11.92
N PHE A 460 -4.28 -50.08 -11.88
CA PHE A 460 -3.04 -50.25 -12.67
C PHE A 460 -3.02 -51.55 -13.49
N GLU A 461 -4.18 -52.10 -13.79
CA GLU A 461 -4.33 -53.40 -14.43
C GLU A 461 -3.48 -53.52 -15.69
N GLU A 462 -3.47 -52.50 -16.56
CA GLU A 462 -2.68 -52.47 -17.79
C GLU A 462 -1.17 -52.56 -17.54
N PHE A 463 -0.68 -51.78 -16.57
CA PHE A 463 0.76 -51.80 -16.21
C PHE A 463 1.14 -53.15 -15.57
N HIS A 464 0.24 -53.68 -14.76
CA HIS A 464 0.47 -54.96 -14.12
C HIS A 464 0.50 -56.12 -15.15
N GLU A 465 -0.40 -56.12 -16.12
CA GLU A 465 -0.36 -57.07 -17.24
C GLU A 465 0.94 -56.92 -18.04
N LYS A 466 1.31 -55.72 -18.43
CA LYS A 466 2.57 -55.42 -19.14
C LYS A 466 3.82 -55.86 -18.37
N THR A 467 3.78 -55.96 -17.05
CA THR A 467 4.88 -56.44 -16.25
C THR A 467 5.29 -57.88 -16.63
N TYR A 468 4.34 -58.76 -16.88
CA TYR A 468 4.63 -60.14 -17.33
C TYR A 468 5.29 -60.14 -18.72
N TYR A 469 4.80 -59.31 -19.63
CA TYR A 469 5.37 -59.17 -20.96
C TYR A 469 6.84 -58.67 -20.90
N ASN A 470 7.09 -57.64 -20.13
CA ASN A 470 8.44 -57.08 -19.96
C ASN A 470 9.39 -58.07 -19.27
N LEU A 471 8.91 -58.86 -18.29
CA LEU A 471 9.68 -59.93 -17.65
C LEU A 471 10.04 -61.02 -18.65
N GLY A 472 9.10 -61.43 -19.53
CA GLY A 472 9.38 -62.38 -20.60
C GLY A 472 10.54 -61.96 -21.47
N TYR A 473 10.58 -60.67 -21.91
CA TYR A 473 11.68 -60.13 -22.68
C TYR A 473 13.00 -60.05 -21.88
N ASN A 474 12.93 -59.62 -20.61
CA ASN A 474 14.12 -59.57 -19.75
C ASN A 474 14.78 -60.94 -19.59
N TYR A 475 13.98 -61.97 -19.33
CA TYR A 475 14.49 -63.34 -19.21
C TYR A 475 15.04 -63.87 -20.54
N THR A 476 14.41 -63.52 -21.65
CA THR A 476 14.92 -63.84 -22.99
C THR A 476 16.30 -63.25 -23.22
N LYS A 477 16.53 -62.00 -22.84
CA LYS A 477 17.83 -61.31 -22.96
C LYS A 477 18.90 -61.95 -22.08
N LEU A 478 18.53 -62.48 -20.91
CA LEU A 478 19.41 -63.25 -20.04
C LEU A 478 19.60 -64.71 -20.46
N ARG A 479 18.93 -65.16 -21.54
CA ARG A 479 18.89 -66.55 -22.00
C ARG A 479 18.26 -67.53 -20.97
N ASP A 480 17.44 -67.00 -20.04
CA ASP A 480 16.64 -67.82 -19.12
C ASP A 480 15.31 -68.14 -19.78
N PHE A 481 15.32 -69.04 -20.73
CA PHE A 481 14.15 -69.36 -21.55
C PHE A 481 13.05 -70.04 -20.75
N VAL A 482 13.37 -70.68 -19.61
CA VAL A 482 12.38 -71.31 -18.74
C VAL A 482 11.48 -70.26 -18.09
N ASN A 483 12.07 -69.23 -17.49
CA ASN A 483 11.31 -68.14 -16.89
C ASN A 483 10.67 -67.26 -17.96
N SER A 484 11.32 -67.04 -19.11
CA SER A 484 10.75 -66.32 -20.24
C SER A 484 9.45 -66.98 -20.70
N GLU A 485 9.44 -68.30 -20.91
CA GLU A 485 8.23 -69.11 -21.26
C GLU A 485 7.12 -68.91 -20.23
N LYS A 486 7.45 -68.97 -18.94
CA LYS A 486 6.50 -68.79 -17.84
C LYS A 486 5.82 -67.45 -17.89
N GLU A 487 6.59 -66.38 -18.04
CA GLU A 487 6.07 -65.01 -18.00
C GLU A 487 5.24 -64.65 -19.24
N PHE A 488 5.67 -65.07 -20.45
CA PHE A 488 4.87 -64.88 -21.65
C PHE A 488 3.54 -65.66 -21.60
N LYS A 489 3.51 -66.88 -21.07
CA LYS A 489 2.26 -67.63 -20.84
C LYS A 489 1.31 -66.89 -19.90
N LEU A 490 1.83 -66.34 -18.82
CA LEU A 490 1.02 -65.55 -17.86
C LEU A 490 0.47 -64.26 -18.52
N PHE A 491 1.27 -63.58 -19.35
CA PHE A 491 0.83 -62.40 -20.07
C PHE A 491 -0.31 -62.75 -21.05
N ILE A 492 -0.12 -63.77 -21.88
CA ILE A 492 -1.13 -64.22 -22.87
C ILE A 492 -2.45 -64.59 -22.19
N ALA A 493 -2.38 -65.25 -21.02
CA ALA A 493 -3.57 -65.65 -20.27
C ALA A 493 -4.30 -64.47 -19.60
N LYS A 494 -3.60 -63.41 -19.19
CA LYS A 494 -4.17 -62.31 -18.39
C LYS A 494 -4.48 -61.05 -19.21
N SER A 495 -3.71 -60.78 -20.27
CA SER A 495 -3.80 -59.53 -20.98
C SER A 495 -5.04 -59.46 -21.88
N ARG A 496 -5.56 -58.22 -22.01
CA ARG A 496 -6.60 -57.86 -22.99
C ARG A 496 -6.02 -57.21 -24.27
N ASP A 497 -4.69 -56.98 -24.31
CA ASP A 497 -4.02 -56.39 -25.48
C ASP A 497 -3.71 -57.45 -26.54
N GLU A 498 -4.66 -57.65 -27.46
CA GLU A 498 -4.56 -58.66 -28.51
C GLU A 498 -3.29 -58.48 -29.38
N LYS A 499 -2.89 -57.24 -29.66
CA LYS A 499 -1.67 -56.98 -30.46
C LYS A 499 -0.42 -57.49 -29.75
N ARG A 500 -0.26 -57.17 -28.45
CA ARG A 500 0.88 -57.67 -27.67
C ARG A 500 0.81 -59.16 -27.38
N LYS A 501 -0.40 -59.75 -27.32
CA LYS A 501 -0.55 -61.24 -27.22
C LYS A 501 0.00 -61.96 -28.43
N VAL A 502 -0.20 -61.42 -29.63
CA VAL A 502 0.38 -62.00 -30.84
C VAL A 502 1.90 -62.01 -30.75
N ASP A 503 2.54 -60.87 -30.44
CA ASP A 503 4.00 -60.83 -30.27
C ASP A 503 4.45 -61.76 -29.12
N ALA A 504 3.79 -61.71 -27.94
CA ALA A 504 4.14 -62.56 -26.81
C ALA A 504 4.05 -64.08 -27.17
N THR A 505 3.10 -64.45 -28.04
CA THR A 505 2.96 -65.83 -28.52
C THR A 505 4.14 -66.24 -29.40
N LEU A 506 4.61 -65.33 -30.25
CA LEU A 506 5.80 -65.54 -31.06
C LEU A 506 7.06 -65.71 -30.21
N ARG A 507 7.25 -64.76 -29.21
CA ARG A 507 8.38 -64.86 -28.27
C ARG A 507 8.29 -66.08 -27.33
N LEU A 508 7.10 -66.57 -27.00
CA LEU A 508 6.88 -67.82 -26.31
C LEU A 508 7.36 -69.01 -27.12
N ALA A 509 7.05 -69.02 -28.42
CA ALA A 509 7.55 -70.05 -29.34
C ALA A 509 9.08 -70.02 -29.44
N ASP A 510 9.66 -68.82 -29.57
CA ASP A 510 11.13 -68.63 -29.54
C ASP A 510 11.74 -69.20 -28.25
N ALA A 511 11.17 -68.92 -27.09
CA ALA A 511 11.67 -69.42 -25.82
C ALA A 511 11.57 -70.94 -25.73
N MET A 512 10.52 -71.56 -26.26
CA MET A 512 10.38 -73.04 -26.35
C MET A 512 11.39 -73.64 -27.33
N PHE A 513 11.62 -72.98 -28.46
CA PHE A 513 12.61 -73.43 -29.44
C PHE A 513 14.00 -73.48 -28.82
N MET A 514 14.39 -72.43 -28.10
CA MET A 514 15.68 -72.35 -27.41
C MET A 514 15.85 -73.38 -26.31
N GLN A 515 14.79 -73.90 -25.76
CA GLN A 515 14.73 -75.03 -24.80
C GLN A 515 14.70 -76.43 -25.50
N LYS A 516 14.84 -76.47 -26.81
CA LYS A 516 14.75 -77.68 -27.63
C LYS A 516 13.39 -78.38 -27.56
N LYS A 517 12.31 -77.63 -27.18
CA LYS A 517 10.90 -78.17 -27.17
C LYS A 517 10.30 -77.94 -28.55
N TYR A 518 10.89 -78.55 -29.59
CA TYR A 518 10.61 -78.19 -30.97
C TYR A 518 9.14 -78.54 -31.38
N SER A 519 8.52 -79.60 -30.87
CA SER A 519 7.13 -79.91 -31.16
C SER A 519 6.16 -78.89 -30.61
N LEU A 520 6.41 -78.40 -29.37
CA LEU A 520 5.62 -77.33 -28.78
C LEU A 520 5.85 -76.01 -29.49
N ALA A 521 7.13 -75.60 -29.77
CA ALA A 521 7.45 -74.40 -30.51
C ALA A 521 6.71 -74.38 -31.88
N SER A 522 6.79 -75.47 -32.63
CA SER A 522 6.09 -75.62 -33.90
C SER A 522 4.56 -75.42 -33.79
N SER A 523 3.89 -75.94 -32.73
CA SER A 523 2.46 -75.71 -32.54
C SER A 523 2.12 -74.20 -32.32
N TYR A 524 2.97 -73.46 -31.68
CA TYR A 524 2.76 -72.01 -31.51
C TYR A 524 3.12 -71.20 -32.77
N TYR A 525 4.21 -71.50 -33.49
CA TYR A 525 4.53 -70.87 -34.75
C TYR A 525 3.45 -71.14 -35.83
N SER A 526 2.83 -72.30 -35.87
CA SER A 526 1.76 -72.65 -36.83
C SER A 526 0.53 -71.76 -36.68
N ASN A 527 0.26 -71.16 -35.51
CA ASN A 527 -0.86 -70.25 -35.30
C ASN A 527 -0.69 -68.91 -36.04
N PHE A 528 0.52 -68.59 -36.56
CA PHE A 528 0.80 -67.36 -37.31
C PHE A 528 0.53 -67.49 -38.83
N SER A 529 0.11 -68.65 -39.34
CA SER A 529 0.03 -68.86 -40.75
C SER A 529 -1.18 -68.26 -41.49
N SER A 530 -2.10 -67.55 -40.81
CA SER A 530 -3.37 -67.21 -41.46
C SER A 530 -4.03 -65.84 -41.07
N THR A 531 -3.53 -65.09 -40.08
CA THR A 531 -4.34 -64.00 -39.56
C THR A 531 -3.61 -62.75 -39.09
N SER A 532 -2.28 -62.63 -39.23
CA SER A 532 -1.56 -61.47 -38.66
C SER A 532 -0.62 -60.81 -39.65
N ASP A 533 -0.72 -59.51 -39.79
CA ASP A 533 0.22 -58.64 -40.54
C ASP A 533 1.60 -58.53 -39.86
N PHE A 534 1.95 -59.40 -38.93
CA PHE A 534 3.11 -59.26 -38.06
C PHE A 534 4.02 -60.52 -38.11
N ASP A 535 5.23 -60.35 -38.62
CA ASP A 535 6.31 -61.36 -38.60
C ASP A 535 5.93 -62.81 -39.03
N VAL A 536 4.94 -62.95 -39.94
CA VAL A 536 4.48 -64.26 -40.44
C VAL A 536 5.64 -65.01 -41.10
N ASP A 537 6.45 -64.33 -41.91
CA ASP A 537 7.62 -64.92 -42.59
C ASP A 537 8.63 -65.45 -41.55
N TYR A 538 8.85 -64.71 -40.47
CA TYR A 538 9.73 -65.15 -39.40
C TYR A 538 9.17 -66.43 -38.72
N ALA A 539 7.88 -66.42 -38.38
CA ALA A 539 7.21 -67.56 -37.75
C ALA A 539 7.28 -68.80 -38.63
N LEU A 540 6.94 -68.67 -39.93
CA LEU A 540 7.03 -69.75 -40.90
C LEU A 540 8.44 -70.31 -41.05
N TYR A 541 9.44 -69.42 -41.12
CA TYR A 541 10.84 -69.80 -41.18
C TYR A 541 11.28 -70.60 -39.94
N GLN A 542 10.99 -70.09 -38.74
CA GLN A 542 11.30 -70.80 -37.49
C GLN A 542 10.57 -72.13 -37.39
N ASN A 543 9.31 -72.21 -37.85
CA ASN A 543 8.53 -73.43 -37.89
C ASN A 543 9.17 -74.42 -38.83
N SER A 544 9.66 -74.02 -40.02
CA SER A 544 10.38 -74.89 -40.96
C SER A 544 11.64 -75.51 -40.31
N ILE A 545 12.35 -74.72 -39.47
CA ILE A 545 13.53 -75.22 -38.73
C ILE A 545 13.04 -76.25 -37.67
N CYS A 546 11.94 -76.01 -37.00
CA CYS A 546 11.37 -76.97 -36.03
C CYS A 546 11.06 -78.30 -36.73
N PHE A 547 10.39 -78.26 -37.90
CA PHE A 547 10.08 -79.45 -38.66
C PHE A 547 11.34 -80.19 -39.16
N SER A 548 12.38 -79.46 -39.58
CA SER A 548 13.64 -80.08 -39.91
C SER A 548 14.30 -80.81 -38.72
N LEU A 549 14.28 -80.18 -37.53
CA LEU A 549 14.83 -80.79 -36.27
C LEU A 549 13.98 -81.96 -35.74
N LEU A 550 12.71 -82.03 -36.18
CA LEU A 550 11.80 -83.16 -35.89
C LEU A 550 11.80 -84.25 -37.02
N SER A 551 12.60 -84.06 -38.09
CA SER A 551 12.68 -84.91 -39.26
C SER A 551 11.40 -84.97 -40.08
N ASP A 552 10.51 -83.95 -39.99
CA ASP A 552 9.28 -83.82 -40.77
C ASP A 552 9.54 -82.90 -42.00
N PHE A 553 10.21 -83.48 -43.02
CA PHE A 553 10.66 -82.71 -44.19
C PHE A 553 9.53 -82.28 -45.12
N GLU A 554 8.39 -82.93 -45.09
CA GLU A 554 7.20 -82.55 -45.88
C GLU A 554 6.63 -81.23 -45.34
N LYS A 555 6.38 -81.13 -44.05
CA LYS A 555 5.93 -79.87 -43.46
C LYS A 555 6.95 -78.82 -43.49
N GLN A 556 8.26 -79.13 -43.42
CA GLN A 556 9.33 -78.16 -43.64
C GLN A 556 9.17 -77.52 -45.01
N ARG A 557 9.02 -78.28 -46.07
CA ARG A 557 8.86 -77.77 -47.43
C ARG A 557 7.60 -76.91 -47.57
N GLU A 558 6.46 -77.33 -47.01
CA GLU A 558 5.22 -76.56 -47.02
C GLU A 558 5.40 -75.18 -46.36
N SER A 559 6.02 -75.12 -45.16
CA SER A 559 6.25 -73.90 -44.45
C SER A 559 7.17 -72.95 -45.27
N LEU A 560 8.22 -73.45 -45.92
CA LEU A 560 9.11 -72.70 -46.78
C LEU A 560 8.43 -72.17 -48.06
N GLN A 561 7.51 -73.03 -48.65
CA GLN A 561 6.73 -72.60 -49.83
C GLN A 561 5.77 -71.42 -49.50
N GLN A 562 5.19 -71.38 -48.31
CA GLN A 562 4.31 -70.33 -47.84
C GLN A 562 5.04 -68.95 -47.69
N ILE A 563 6.34 -69.00 -47.47
CA ILE A 563 7.17 -67.73 -47.39
C ILE A 563 7.38 -67.15 -48.81
N ILE A 564 7.41 -67.99 -49.83
CA ILE A 564 7.71 -67.58 -51.22
C ILE A 564 6.45 -67.08 -51.95
N GLN A 565 5.28 -67.47 -51.49
CA GLN A 565 3.99 -66.98 -51.98
C GLN A 565 3.60 -65.65 -51.37
#